data_b6504e324d2cffed73974046c403a731
#
_entry.id   b6504e324d2cffed73974046c403a731
#
_cell.length_a   1.000
_cell.length_b   1.000
_cell.length_c   1.000
_cell.angle_alpha   90.00
_cell.angle_beta   90.00
_cell.angle_gamma   90.00
#
_symmetry.space_group_name_H-M   'P 1'
#
loop_
_entity.id
_entity.type
_entity.pdbx_description
1 polymer ?
#
loop_
_entity_poly.entity_id
_entity_poly.type
_entity_poly.pdbx_seq_one_letter_code
_entity_poly.pdbx_strand_id
1 'polypeptide(L)'
;LIIDASKNLNRILEIDNEKGEARVEPGLVLDQLNAQLKRHGLFFPVDVSTSSRATLGGMTGNNSCGARSIRYGKMVDNVLGVEALLQNGEKIQFGEVDPKSLNGKHPSTRDHLLQQLFQIGIREADEVRQRFPEVQRRVGGYNIDELIPPDHGVLNPARLLVGSEGTLAFSTSIHLKLQPIPTHKVLGVCHFPSFYEAMDSTQHLVTLNPDAVELVDRTMIELARSIPQFAEKLKKFVMGEPDSLLLVEFTGEELKPLQAKLSELKAMMVSL
;
A
#
# COMPACT_ATOMS: atom_id res chain seq x y z
N LEU A 1 -19.81 -16.63 9.24
CA LEU A 1 -19.81 -16.98 7.81
C LEU A 1 -18.39 -16.79 7.24
N ILE A 2 -17.84 -17.81 6.62
CA ILE A 2 -16.56 -17.74 5.90
C ILE A 2 -16.87 -17.82 4.41
N ILE A 3 -16.34 -16.88 3.61
CA ILE A 3 -16.49 -16.84 2.16
C ILE A 3 -15.08 -16.98 1.54
N ASP A 4 -14.82 -18.12 0.90
CA ASP A 4 -13.57 -18.34 0.15
C ASP A 4 -13.71 -17.79 -1.28
N ALA A 5 -13.14 -16.62 -1.50
CA ALA A 5 -13.13 -15.96 -2.81
C ALA A 5 -12.08 -16.55 -3.78
N SER A 6 -11.05 -17.25 -3.26
CA SER A 6 -9.86 -17.64 -4.03
C SER A 6 -10.15 -18.65 -5.15
N LYS A 7 -11.19 -19.45 -5.02
CA LYS A 7 -11.52 -20.51 -6.00
C LYS A 7 -12.26 -19.99 -7.24
N ASN A 8 -13.14 -19.00 -7.06
CA ASN A 8 -14.10 -18.62 -8.11
C ASN A 8 -14.01 -17.14 -8.50
N LEU A 9 -13.42 -16.29 -7.66
CA LEU A 9 -13.31 -14.85 -7.86
C LEU A 9 -11.82 -14.42 -7.93
N ASN A 10 -11.08 -14.93 -8.90
CA ASN A 10 -9.63 -14.78 -8.99
C ASN A 10 -9.12 -14.30 -10.37
N ARG A 11 -9.95 -13.57 -11.10
CA ARG A 11 -9.62 -13.09 -12.45
C ARG A 11 -9.22 -11.61 -12.44
N ILE A 12 -8.41 -11.22 -13.42
CA ILE A 12 -8.31 -9.84 -13.86
C ILE A 12 -9.49 -9.62 -14.83
N LEU A 13 -10.33 -8.62 -14.52
CA LEU A 13 -11.51 -8.29 -15.32
C LEU A 13 -11.16 -7.32 -16.45
N GLU A 14 -10.27 -6.36 -16.16
CA GLU A 14 -9.86 -5.30 -17.07
C GLU A 14 -8.47 -4.78 -16.73
N ILE A 15 -7.69 -4.39 -17.74
CA ILE A 15 -6.44 -3.62 -17.59
C ILE A 15 -6.52 -2.45 -18.56
N ASP A 16 -6.42 -1.24 -18.01
CA ASP A 16 -6.28 0.01 -18.76
C ASP A 16 -4.83 0.49 -18.69
N ASN A 17 -4.07 0.23 -19.75
CA ASN A 17 -2.65 0.60 -19.81
C ASN A 17 -2.44 2.10 -19.89
N GLU A 18 -3.34 2.85 -20.51
CA GLU A 18 -3.20 4.30 -20.70
C GLU A 18 -3.39 5.02 -19.36
N LYS A 19 -4.36 4.57 -18.56
CA LYS A 19 -4.61 5.12 -17.22
C LYS A 19 -3.72 4.51 -16.13
N GLY A 20 -3.10 3.36 -16.39
CA GLY A 20 -2.39 2.61 -15.35
C GLY A 20 -3.35 2.06 -14.29
N GLU A 21 -4.42 1.40 -14.72
CA GLU A 21 -5.47 0.92 -13.84
C GLU A 21 -5.82 -0.55 -14.15
N ALA A 22 -6.35 -1.26 -13.15
CA ALA A 22 -6.92 -2.59 -13.35
C ALA A 22 -8.15 -2.82 -12.49
N ARG A 23 -9.10 -3.61 -13.02
CA ARG A 23 -10.21 -4.17 -12.25
C ARG A 23 -9.97 -5.64 -12.02
N VAL A 24 -10.04 -6.08 -10.77
CA VAL A 24 -9.73 -7.44 -10.37
C VAL A 24 -10.79 -8.02 -9.44
N GLU A 25 -10.92 -9.33 -9.44
CA GLU A 25 -11.71 -10.05 -8.45
C GLU A 25 -10.95 -10.22 -7.13
N PRO A 26 -11.63 -10.28 -5.97
CA PRO A 26 -11.01 -10.21 -4.66
C PRO A 26 -10.12 -11.40 -4.30
N GLY A 27 -10.34 -12.57 -4.90
CA GLY A 27 -9.56 -13.80 -4.66
C GLY A 27 -8.28 -13.90 -5.48
N LEU A 28 -8.00 -12.94 -6.36
CA LEU A 28 -6.75 -12.91 -7.13
C LEU A 28 -5.56 -12.65 -6.20
N VAL A 29 -4.51 -13.47 -6.33
CA VAL A 29 -3.28 -13.36 -5.53
C VAL A 29 -2.35 -12.28 -6.10
N LEU A 30 -1.70 -11.51 -5.25
CA LEU A 30 -0.83 -10.39 -5.64
C LEU A 30 0.25 -10.79 -6.65
N ASP A 31 0.99 -11.89 -6.40
CA ASP A 31 2.03 -12.34 -7.33
C ASP A 31 1.44 -12.76 -8.69
N GLN A 32 0.25 -13.33 -8.71
CA GLN A 32 -0.45 -13.69 -9.95
C GLN A 32 -0.88 -12.45 -10.73
N LEU A 33 -1.36 -11.41 -10.05
CA LEU A 33 -1.64 -10.12 -10.67
C LEU A 33 -0.38 -9.54 -11.29
N ASN A 34 0.69 -9.39 -10.51
CA ASN A 34 1.94 -8.78 -10.97
C ASN A 34 2.62 -9.56 -12.10
N ALA A 35 2.54 -10.90 -12.09
CA ALA A 35 3.04 -11.73 -13.19
C ALA A 35 2.31 -11.43 -14.52
N GLN A 36 0.99 -11.17 -14.46
CA GLN A 36 0.20 -10.84 -15.64
C GLN A 36 0.40 -9.38 -16.09
N LEU A 37 0.55 -8.44 -15.14
CA LEU A 37 0.80 -7.02 -15.44
C LEU A 37 2.17 -6.76 -16.06
N LYS A 38 3.16 -7.63 -15.79
CA LYS A 38 4.54 -7.47 -16.28
C LYS A 38 4.62 -7.29 -17.80
N ARG A 39 3.81 -7.99 -18.58
CA ARG A 39 3.76 -7.85 -20.06
C ARG A 39 3.26 -6.48 -20.52
N HIS A 40 2.60 -5.74 -19.64
CA HIS A 40 2.11 -4.39 -19.87
C HIS A 40 3.07 -3.32 -19.34
N GLY A 41 4.23 -3.71 -18.79
CA GLY A 41 5.16 -2.78 -18.14
C GLY A 41 4.65 -2.20 -16.83
N LEU A 42 3.61 -2.81 -16.24
CA LEU A 42 2.92 -2.32 -15.05
C LEU A 42 3.06 -3.30 -13.88
N PHE A 43 2.86 -2.79 -12.66
CA PHE A 43 2.73 -3.59 -11.45
C PHE A 43 1.80 -2.92 -10.43
N PHE A 44 1.25 -3.69 -9.51
CA PHE A 44 0.54 -3.19 -8.35
C PHE A 44 1.54 -2.95 -7.22
N PRO A 45 1.68 -1.70 -6.69
CA PRO A 45 2.84 -1.31 -5.91
C PRO A 45 2.77 -1.64 -4.42
N VAL A 46 1.60 -2.02 -3.88
CA VAL A 46 1.48 -2.40 -2.48
C VAL A 46 2.10 -3.77 -2.29
N ASP A 47 3.31 -3.79 -1.75
CA ASP A 47 4.07 -4.99 -1.49
C ASP A 47 3.79 -5.54 -0.08
N VAL A 48 3.70 -6.86 0.02
CA VAL A 48 3.54 -7.57 1.30
C VAL A 48 4.43 -8.80 1.29
N SER A 49 4.95 -9.19 2.45
CA SER A 49 5.83 -10.36 2.59
C SER A 49 5.16 -11.68 2.17
N THR A 50 3.84 -11.73 2.24
CA THR A 50 3.01 -12.88 1.88
C THR A 50 2.44 -12.81 0.46
N SER A 51 3.06 -12.05 -0.46
CA SER A 51 2.56 -11.75 -1.82
C SER A 51 2.17 -12.99 -2.63
N SER A 52 2.84 -14.12 -2.40
CA SER A 52 2.53 -15.41 -3.05
C SER A 52 1.21 -16.05 -2.59
N ARG A 53 0.58 -15.52 -1.53
CA ARG A 53 -0.66 -16.03 -0.93
C ARG A 53 -1.69 -14.93 -0.67
N ALA A 54 -1.27 -13.69 -0.50
CA ALA A 54 -2.14 -12.57 -0.21
C ALA A 54 -3.08 -12.31 -1.38
N THR A 55 -4.39 -12.40 -1.15
CA THR A 55 -5.41 -12.05 -2.14
C THR A 55 -5.71 -10.56 -2.11
N LEU A 56 -6.10 -9.97 -3.26
CA LEU A 56 -6.40 -8.54 -3.35
C LEU A 56 -7.57 -8.14 -2.44
N GLY A 57 -8.57 -8.99 -2.27
CA GLY A 57 -9.67 -8.78 -1.34
C GLY A 57 -9.22 -8.78 0.12
N GLY A 58 -8.34 -9.72 0.50
CA GLY A 58 -7.73 -9.75 1.83
C GLY A 58 -6.86 -8.53 2.11
N MET A 59 -6.03 -8.12 1.14
CA MET A 59 -5.21 -6.92 1.22
C MET A 59 -6.06 -5.65 1.35
N THR A 60 -7.17 -5.58 0.60
CA THR A 60 -8.14 -4.46 0.70
C THR A 60 -8.82 -4.44 2.06
N GLY A 61 -9.32 -5.59 2.53
CA GLY A 61 -9.95 -5.69 3.85
C GLY A 61 -9.03 -5.32 5.00
N ASN A 62 -7.77 -5.66 4.90
CA ASN A 62 -6.74 -5.39 5.92
C ASN A 62 -6.09 -3.99 5.81
N ASN A 63 -6.33 -3.23 4.74
CA ASN A 63 -5.58 -2.01 4.39
C ASN A 63 -4.06 -2.25 4.36
N SER A 64 -3.65 -3.31 3.67
CA SER A 64 -2.26 -3.78 3.66
C SER A 64 -1.28 -2.70 3.23
N CYS A 65 -0.08 -2.77 3.79
CA CYS A 65 1.07 -1.95 3.43
C CYS A 65 2.35 -2.80 3.44
N GLY A 66 3.41 -2.29 2.82
CA GLY A 66 4.71 -2.93 2.79
C GLY A 66 5.86 -1.93 2.86
N ALA A 67 7.08 -2.39 2.60
CA ALA A 67 8.28 -1.55 2.65
C ALA A 67 8.20 -0.35 1.70
N ARG A 68 7.60 -0.56 0.52
CA ARG A 68 7.44 0.49 -0.50
C ARG A 68 6.27 1.43 -0.26
N SER A 69 5.54 1.26 0.84
CA SER A 69 4.44 2.18 1.19
C SER A 69 4.92 3.59 1.52
N ILE A 70 6.20 3.77 1.81
CA ILE A 70 6.81 5.10 1.94
C ILE A 70 6.70 5.90 0.64
N ARG A 71 6.77 5.25 -0.52
CA ARG A 71 6.63 5.87 -1.84
C ARG A 71 5.24 5.75 -2.43
N TYR A 72 4.66 4.55 -2.36
CA TYR A 72 3.44 4.22 -3.10
C TYR A 72 2.17 4.23 -2.25
N GLY A 73 2.29 4.47 -0.93
CA GLY A 73 1.15 4.42 -0.03
C GLY A 73 0.71 2.99 0.32
N LYS A 74 -0.44 2.90 0.94
CA LYS A 74 -1.11 1.68 1.40
C LYS A 74 -2.21 1.27 0.41
N MET A 75 -2.98 0.23 0.75
CA MET A 75 -4.13 -0.16 -0.07
C MET A 75 -5.13 0.98 -0.25
N VAL A 76 -5.44 1.74 0.80
CA VAL A 76 -6.40 2.87 0.74
C VAL A 76 -6.00 3.94 -0.29
N ASP A 77 -4.69 4.13 -0.52
CA ASP A 77 -4.16 5.09 -1.48
C ASP A 77 -4.19 4.57 -2.93
N ASN A 78 -4.32 3.24 -3.09
CA ASN A 78 -4.22 2.53 -4.38
C ASN A 78 -5.53 1.84 -4.81
N VAL A 79 -6.60 1.94 -4.01
CA VAL A 79 -7.94 1.48 -4.38
C VAL A 79 -8.77 2.65 -4.89
N LEU A 80 -9.09 2.63 -6.19
CA LEU A 80 -9.87 3.65 -6.87
C LEU A 80 -11.38 3.43 -6.74
N GLY A 81 -11.79 2.17 -6.57
CA GLY A 81 -13.19 1.83 -6.42
C GLY A 81 -13.39 0.37 -6.00
N VAL A 82 -14.56 0.09 -5.49
CA VAL A 82 -14.98 -1.27 -5.09
C VAL A 82 -16.43 -1.47 -5.50
N GLU A 83 -16.69 -2.59 -6.18
CA GLU A 83 -18.05 -3.10 -6.33
C GLU A 83 -18.29 -4.10 -5.20
N ALA A 84 -19.36 -3.91 -4.45
CA ALA A 84 -19.60 -4.69 -3.25
C ALA A 84 -21.07 -5.11 -3.10
N LEU A 85 -21.28 -6.26 -2.45
CA LEU A 85 -22.58 -6.74 -1.99
C LEU A 85 -22.79 -6.32 -0.56
N LEU A 86 -23.90 -5.64 -0.29
CA LEU A 86 -24.36 -5.32 1.06
C LEU A 86 -25.08 -6.53 1.69
N GLN A 87 -25.34 -6.44 3.01
CA GLN A 87 -26.03 -7.48 3.77
C GLN A 87 -27.43 -7.80 3.23
N ASN A 88 -28.12 -6.84 2.63
CA ASN A 88 -29.43 -7.01 2.00
C ASN A 88 -29.39 -7.63 0.60
N GLY A 89 -28.18 -7.98 0.10
CA GLY A 89 -27.96 -8.52 -1.25
C GLY A 89 -27.88 -7.46 -2.36
N GLU A 90 -27.98 -6.17 -2.01
CA GLU A 90 -27.84 -5.10 -3.00
C GLU A 90 -26.39 -4.91 -3.43
N LYS A 91 -26.17 -4.77 -4.73
CA LYS A 91 -24.86 -4.56 -5.34
C LYS A 91 -24.63 -3.07 -5.55
N ILE A 92 -23.62 -2.52 -4.93
CA ILE A 92 -23.28 -1.11 -4.98
C ILE A 92 -21.87 -0.88 -5.48
N GLN A 93 -21.73 0.11 -6.38
CA GLN A 93 -20.45 0.63 -6.84
C GLN A 93 -20.01 1.79 -5.95
N PHE A 94 -18.90 1.59 -5.23
CA PHE A 94 -18.20 2.63 -4.50
C PHE A 94 -17.01 3.12 -5.33
N GLY A 95 -16.79 4.42 -5.37
CA GLY A 95 -15.72 5.08 -6.12
C GLY A 95 -15.84 6.58 -5.95
N GLU A 96 -15.06 7.35 -6.67
CA GLU A 96 -15.12 8.81 -6.59
C GLU A 96 -16.53 9.35 -6.90
N VAL A 97 -16.97 10.31 -6.10
CA VAL A 97 -18.25 10.98 -6.22
C VAL A 97 -18.16 12.42 -5.76
N ASP A 98 -18.75 13.34 -6.52
CA ASP A 98 -18.99 14.70 -6.04
C ASP A 98 -20.19 14.67 -5.05
N PRO A 99 -20.01 15.05 -3.78
CA PRO A 99 -21.09 15.10 -2.82
C PRO A 99 -22.30 15.93 -3.27
N LYS A 100 -22.08 16.96 -4.09
CA LYS A 100 -23.14 17.81 -4.63
C LYS A 100 -24.03 17.09 -5.64
N SER A 101 -23.49 16.08 -6.34
CA SER A 101 -24.23 15.29 -7.33
C SER A 101 -25.30 14.39 -6.69
N LEU A 102 -25.17 14.08 -5.41
CA LEU A 102 -26.09 13.20 -4.67
C LEU A 102 -27.45 13.89 -4.31
N ASN A 103 -27.56 15.20 -4.46
CA ASN A 103 -28.74 15.97 -4.10
C ASN A 103 -29.81 16.02 -5.23
N GLY A 104 -29.88 14.97 -6.04
CA GLY A 104 -30.85 14.87 -7.14
C GLY A 104 -32.33 14.80 -6.65
N LYS A 105 -33.28 15.11 -7.57
CA LYS A 105 -34.73 15.06 -7.25
C LYS A 105 -35.25 13.65 -6.91
N HIS A 106 -34.56 12.61 -7.37
CA HIS A 106 -34.91 11.19 -7.15
C HIS A 106 -33.63 10.40 -6.82
N PRO A 107 -33.11 10.51 -5.57
CA PRO A 107 -31.90 9.81 -5.19
C PRO A 107 -32.12 8.29 -5.18
N SER A 108 -31.14 7.55 -5.68
CA SER A 108 -31.12 6.09 -5.60
C SER A 108 -30.80 5.60 -4.17
N THR A 109 -30.99 4.30 -3.90
CA THR A 109 -30.55 3.69 -2.63
C THR A 109 -29.07 3.95 -2.38
N ARG A 110 -28.26 3.86 -3.42
CA ARG A 110 -26.83 4.20 -3.36
C ARG A 110 -26.61 5.66 -2.92
N ASP A 111 -27.34 6.60 -3.50
CA ASP A 111 -27.14 8.02 -3.19
C ASP A 111 -27.54 8.32 -1.74
N HIS A 112 -28.60 7.72 -1.25
CA HIS A 112 -29.00 7.82 0.17
C HIS A 112 -27.92 7.27 1.10
N LEU A 113 -27.38 6.09 0.79
CA LEU A 113 -26.29 5.50 1.56
C LEU A 113 -25.06 6.41 1.59
N LEU A 114 -24.62 6.92 0.43
CA LEU A 114 -23.46 7.80 0.34
C LEU A 114 -23.68 9.12 1.07
N GLN A 115 -24.90 9.71 1.01
CA GLN A 115 -25.24 10.90 1.80
C GLN A 115 -25.11 10.63 3.30
N GLN A 116 -25.60 9.49 3.81
CA GLN A 116 -25.45 9.12 5.21
C GLN A 116 -23.98 8.94 5.62
N LEU A 117 -23.18 8.30 4.79
CA LEU A 117 -21.73 8.15 5.03
C LEU A 117 -21.02 9.51 5.12
N PHE A 118 -21.35 10.44 4.23
CA PHE A 118 -20.76 11.79 4.26
C PHE A 118 -21.21 12.59 5.48
N GLN A 119 -22.46 12.41 5.92
CA GLN A 119 -22.94 13.02 7.18
C GLN A 119 -22.17 12.47 8.40
N ILE A 120 -21.79 11.19 8.40
CA ILE A 120 -20.90 10.62 9.43
C ILE A 120 -19.56 11.32 9.39
N GLY A 121 -18.92 11.44 8.21
CA GLY A 121 -17.64 12.12 8.06
C GLY A 121 -17.67 13.56 8.58
N ILE A 122 -18.71 14.33 8.22
CA ILE A 122 -18.89 15.71 8.70
C ILE A 122 -19.07 15.75 10.22
N ARG A 123 -19.94 14.90 10.76
CA ARG A 123 -20.25 14.88 12.20
C ARG A 123 -19.05 14.51 13.05
N GLU A 124 -18.23 13.54 12.60
CA GLU A 124 -17.11 13.00 13.36
C GLU A 124 -15.78 13.71 13.06
N ALA A 125 -15.77 14.72 12.19
CA ALA A 125 -14.53 15.35 11.70
C ALA A 125 -13.60 15.85 12.82
N ASP A 126 -14.16 16.46 13.87
CA ASP A 126 -13.37 17.02 14.97
C ASP A 126 -12.79 15.90 15.86
N GLU A 127 -13.58 14.85 16.15
CA GLU A 127 -13.08 13.67 16.88
C GLU A 127 -11.98 12.94 16.10
N VAL A 128 -12.13 12.82 14.78
CA VAL A 128 -11.12 12.22 13.91
C VAL A 128 -9.82 13.03 13.96
N ARG A 129 -9.89 14.36 13.79
CA ARG A 129 -8.70 15.22 13.85
C ARG A 129 -8.01 15.16 15.22
N GLN A 130 -8.77 14.99 16.29
CA GLN A 130 -8.23 14.96 17.65
C GLN A 130 -7.63 13.60 18.03
N ARG A 131 -8.22 12.48 17.55
CA ARG A 131 -7.92 11.15 18.05
C ARG A 131 -7.15 10.26 17.09
N PHE A 132 -7.24 10.50 15.77
CA PHE A 132 -6.52 9.68 14.81
C PHE A 132 -5.04 10.03 14.85
N PRO A 133 -4.16 9.01 15.01
CA PRO A 133 -2.73 9.27 15.07
C PRO A 133 -2.21 9.75 13.71
N GLU A 134 -1.41 10.82 13.73
CA GLU A 134 -0.73 11.35 12.55
C GLU A 134 0.52 10.51 12.23
N VAL A 135 0.31 9.26 11.84
CA VAL A 135 1.36 8.32 11.45
C VAL A 135 1.13 7.83 10.01
N GLN A 136 2.21 7.64 9.27
CA GLN A 136 2.15 7.23 7.87
C GLN A 136 1.44 5.89 7.67
N ARG A 137 1.59 4.94 8.59
CA ARG A 137 1.06 3.57 8.47
C ARG A 137 -0.08 3.31 9.47
N ARG A 138 -1.09 4.16 9.49
CA ARG A 138 -2.34 3.84 10.19
C ARG A 138 -3.15 2.87 9.32
N VAL A 139 -3.34 1.64 9.77
CA VAL A 139 -4.03 0.57 9.06
C VAL A 139 -5.14 -0.10 9.88
N GLY A 140 -5.21 0.16 11.19
CA GLY A 140 -6.22 -0.43 12.07
C GLY A 140 -7.51 0.38 12.10
N GLY A 141 -8.65 -0.31 12.09
CA GLY A 141 -9.98 0.28 12.16
C GLY A 141 -10.49 0.85 10.84
N TYR A 142 -11.69 1.41 10.87
CA TYR A 142 -12.31 2.02 9.69
C TYR A 142 -11.65 3.35 9.33
N ASN A 143 -11.51 3.62 8.05
CA ASN A 143 -11.01 4.87 7.50
C ASN A 143 -12.13 5.93 7.48
N ILE A 144 -12.64 6.33 8.63
CA ILE A 144 -13.69 7.34 8.76
C ILE A 144 -13.19 8.72 8.32
N ASP A 145 -11.89 8.98 8.48
CA ASP A 145 -11.22 10.18 8.00
C ASP A 145 -11.36 10.38 6.48
N GLU A 146 -11.43 9.30 5.71
CA GLU A 146 -11.64 9.33 4.25
C GLU A 146 -13.09 9.71 3.86
N LEU A 147 -14.01 9.83 4.83
CA LEU A 147 -15.36 10.33 4.63
C LEU A 147 -15.51 11.83 4.91
N ILE A 148 -14.47 12.49 5.42
CA ILE A 148 -14.49 13.93 5.68
C ILE A 148 -14.41 14.65 4.35
N PRO A 149 -15.43 15.47 3.96
CA PRO A 149 -15.42 16.15 2.69
C PRO A 149 -14.23 17.15 2.63
N PRO A 150 -13.46 17.14 1.55
CA PRO A 150 -12.51 18.21 1.31
C PRO A 150 -13.29 19.52 1.02
N ASP A 151 -12.63 20.66 1.20
CA ASP A 151 -13.22 21.97 0.88
C ASP A 151 -13.67 22.06 -0.58
N HIS A 152 -12.92 21.43 -1.47
CA HIS A 152 -13.21 21.30 -2.89
C HIS A 152 -12.79 19.92 -3.40
N GLY A 153 -13.61 19.33 -4.28
CA GLY A 153 -13.28 18.06 -4.95
C GLY A 153 -14.26 16.93 -4.70
N VAL A 154 -13.78 15.73 -4.94
CA VAL A 154 -14.55 14.48 -4.84
C VAL A 154 -14.18 13.72 -3.58
N LEU A 155 -15.12 12.91 -3.08
CA LEU A 155 -14.87 11.89 -2.07
C LEU A 155 -14.80 10.52 -2.70
N ASN A 156 -14.04 9.62 -2.09
CA ASN A 156 -14.02 8.23 -2.52
C ASN A 156 -14.47 7.28 -1.39
N PRO A 157 -15.77 7.00 -1.25
CA PRO A 157 -16.29 6.13 -0.20
C PRO A 157 -15.83 4.67 -0.31
N ALA A 158 -15.20 4.25 -1.43
CA ALA A 158 -14.54 2.94 -1.51
C ALA A 158 -13.43 2.80 -0.44
N ARG A 159 -12.80 3.91 -0.07
CA ARG A 159 -11.73 3.95 0.94
C ARG A 159 -12.20 3.55 2.35
N LEU A 160 -13.50 3.71 2.65
CA LEU A 160 -14.08 3.19 3.90
C LEU A 160 -14.12 1.65 3.92
N LEU A 161 -14.31 1.02 2.75
CA LEU A 161 -14.29 -0.44 2.65
C LEU A 161 -12.89 -1.02 2.78
N VAL A 162 -11.86 -0.22 2.48
CA VAL A 162 -10.46 -0.57 2.71
C VAL A 162 -10.18 -0.53 4.21
N GLY A 163 -9.70 -1.64 4.77
CA GLY A 163 -9.48 -1.77 6.23
C GLY A 163 -10.72 -2.17 7.02
N SER A 164 -11.84 -2.49 6.35
CA SER A 164 -13.08 -2.89 7.02
C SER A 164 -13.13 -4.37 7.41
N GLU A 165 -12.14 -5.17 7.03
CA GLU A 165 -12.02 -6.61 7.31
C GLU A 165 -13.27 -7.41 6.90
N GLY A 166 -13.96 -6.96 5.83
CA GLY A 166 -15.18 -7.57 5.34
C GLY A 166 -16.42 -7.40 6.23
N THR A 167 -16.37 -6.51 7.23
CA THR A 167 -17.48 -6.28 8.18
C THR A 167 -18.57 -5.37 7.62
N LEU A 168 -18.27 -4.54 6.62
CA LEU A 168 -19.21 -3.58 6.03
C LEU A 168 -19.89 -4.12 4.78
N ALA A 169 -19.14 -4.80 3.91
CA ALA A 169 -19.64 -5.34 2.64
C ALA A 169 -18.72 -6.44 2.12
N PHE A 170 -19.22 -7.26 1.18
CA PHE A 170 -18.40 -8.23 0.45
C PHE A 170 -17.98 -7.65 -0.91
N SER A 171 -16.68 -7.44 -1.10
CA SER A 171 -16.12 -6.94 -2.37
C SER A 171 -16.24 -7.99 -3.47
N THR A 172 -16.86 -7.66 -4.58
CA THR A 172 -16.97 -8.52 -5.78
C THR A 172 -15.97 -8.14 -6.87
N SER A 173 -15.57 -6.87 -6.90
CA SER A 173 -14.55 -6.36 -7.82
C SER A 173 -13.84 -5.16 -7.15
N ILE A 174 -12.54 -5.05 -7.40
CA ILE A 174 -11.69 -3.99 -6.85
C ILE A 174 -11.01 -3.29 -8.02
N HIS A 175 -11.11 -1.96 -8.07
CA HIS A 175 -10.46 -1.11 -9.05
C HIS A 175 -9.18 -0.55 -8.44
N LEU A 176 -8.05 -0.85 -9.06
CA LEU A 176 -6.70 -0.62 -8.55
C LEU A 176 -5.95 0.38 -9.41
N LYS A 177 -5.17 1.25 -8.76
CA LYS A 177 -4.15 2.08 -9.38
C LYS A 177 -2.86 1.29 -9.52
N LEU A 178 -2.30 1.26 -10.73
CA LEU A 178 -1.05 0.59 -11.06
C LEU A 178 0.09 1.59 -11.20
N GLN A 179 1.31 1.06 -11.22
CA GLN A 179 2.52 1.85 -11.44
C GLN A 179 3.35 1.22 -12.56
N PRO A 180 4.11 2.01 -13.33
CA PRO A 180 5.08 1.48 -14.27
C PRO A 180 6.21 0.75 -13.54
N ILE A 181 6.67 -0.36 -14.10
CA ILE A 181 7.81 -1.11 -13.56
C ILE A 181 9.07 -0.26 -13.79
N PRO A 182 9.80 0.13 -12.73
CA PRO A 182 11.01 0.92 -12.88
C PRO A 182 12.10 0.11 -13.60
N THR A 183 12.82 0.78 -14.52
CA THR A 183 13.88 0.16 -15.33
C THR A 183 15.11 -0.20 -14.51
N HIS A 184 15.46 0.65 -13.55
CA HIS A 184 16.65 0.48 -12.71
C HIS A 184 16.30 0.51 -11.22
N LYS A 185 17.09 -0.25 -10.47
CA LYS A 185 17.02 -0.33 -9.03
C LYS A 185 18.44 -0.34 -8.45
N VAL A 186 18.66 0.43 -7.40
CA VAL A 186 19.88 0.42 -6.61
C VAL A 186 19.57 0.26 -5.13
N LEU A 187 20.49 -0.34 -4.39
CA LEU A 187 20.34 -0.61 -2.96
C LEU A 187 21.55 -0.10 -2.21
N GLY A 188 21.33 0.80 -1.25
CA GLY A 188 22.29 1.15 -0.22
C GLY A 188 22.15 0.21 0.97
N VAL A 189 23.28 -0.30 1.49
CA VAL A 189 23.31 -1.15 2.69
C VAL A 189 24.05 -0.37 3.77
N CYS A 190 23.33 0.22 4.70
CA CYS A 190 23.87 1.01 5.79
C CYS A 190 24.06 0.12 7.02
N HIS A 191 25.28 0.11 7.59
CA HIS A 191 25.66 -0.73 8.72
C HIS A 191 25.70 0.10 10.00
N PHE A 192 25.11 -0.42 11.06
CA PHE A 192 25.03 0.28 12.35
C PHE A 192 25.56 -0.58 13.49
N PRO A 193 26.28 0.03 14.44
CA PRO A 193 26.79 -0.66 15.62
C PRO A 193 25.69 -0.93 16.67
N SER A 194 24.52 -0.27 16.55
CA SER A 194 23.38 -0.51 17.43
C SER A 194 22.05 -0.37 16.68
N PHE A 195 21.03 -1.07 17.15
CA PHE A 195 19.65 -0.93 16.69
C PHE A 195 19.12 0.51 16.85
N TYR A 196 19.48 1.15 17.98
CA TYR A 196 19.05 2.52 18.26
C TYR A 196 19.54 3.50 17.19
N GLU A 197 20.83 3.44 16.83
CA GLU A 197 21.41 4.32 15.81
C GLU A 197 20.77 4.09 14.43
N ALA A 198 20.45 2.85 14.09
CA ALA A 198 19.73 2.55 12.85
C ALA A 198 18.34 3.21 12.84
N MET A 199 17.59 3.09 13.94
CA MET A 199 16.26 3.69 14.05
C MET A 199 16.33 5.22 14.04
N ASP A 200 17.26 5.82 14.77
CA ASP A 200 17.44 7.27 14.82
C ASP A 200 17.82 7.84 13.44
N SER A 201 18.68 7.15 12.70
CA SER A 201 19.10 7.54 11.35
C SER A 201 17.95 7.55 10.32
N THR A 202 16.89 6.78 10.56
CA THR A 202 15.78 6.63 9.59
C THR A 202 15.14 7.98 9.24
N GLN A 203 14.96 8.88 10.21
CA GLN A 203 14.39 10.21 9.99
C GLN A 203 15.22 11.05 8.99
N HIS A 204 16.51 10.83 8.92
CA HIS A 204 17.42 11.52 8.00
C HIS A 204 17.39 10.84 6.62
N LEU A 205 17.43 9.49 6.58
CA LEU A 205 17.46 8.73 5.34
C LEU A 205 16.19 8.94 4.49
N VAL A 206 15.03 9.10 5.12
CA VAL A 206 13.76 9.33 4.39
C VAL A 206 13.75 10.67 3.64
N THR A 207 14.58 11.65 4.03
CA THR A 207 14.69 12.92 3.31
C THR A 207 15.27 12.78 1.90
N LEU A 208 15.97 11.66 1.63
CA LEU A 208 16.49 11.31 0.30
C LEU A 208 15.41 10.75 -0.63
N ASN A 209 14.15 10.65 -0.16
CA ASN A 209 13.02 10.08 -0.89
C ASN A 209 13.31 8.66 -1.43
N PRO A 210 13.64 7.70 -0.58
CA PRO A 210 13.84 6.31 -0.98
C PRO A 210 12.50 5.65 -1.34
N ASP A 211 12.57 4.58 -2.14
CA ASP A 211 11.41 3.76 -2.47
C ASP A 211 11.05 2.80 -1.35
N ALA A 212 12.08 2.34 -0.61
CA ALA A 212 11.92 1.51 0.58
C ALA A 212 13.07 1.73 1.56
N VAL A 213 12.78 1.60 2.85
CA VAL A 213 13.76 1.51 3.92
C VAL A 213 13.37 0.32 4.79
N GLU A 214 14.24 -0.70 4.85
CA GLU A 214 14.01 -1.93 5.60
C GLU A 214 15.08 -2.10 6.66
N LEU A 215 14.64 -2.37 7.90
CA LEU A 215 15.54 -2.69 8.99
C LEU A 215 15.77 -4.21 9.08
N VAL A 216 17.02 -4.61 9.21
CA VAL A 216 17.43 -5.99 9.50
C VAL A 216 18.24 -5.97 10.80
N ASP A 217 17.73 -6.59 11.84
CA ASP A 217 18.39 -6.66 13.15
C ASP A 217 19.44 -7.79 13.23
N ARG A 218 20.21 -7.80 14.31
CA ARG A 218 21.24 -8.83 14.58
C ARG A 218 20.65 -10.24 14.52
N THR A 219 19.49 -10.46 15.09
CA THR A 219 18.86 -11.79 15.14
C THR A 219 18.64 -12.34 13.72
N MET A 220 18.12 -11.49 12.82
CA MET A 220 17.91 -11.86 11.43
C MET A 220 19.23 -12.06 10.68
N ILE A 221 20.27 -11.25 10.95
CA ILE A 221 21.60 -11.40 10.36
C ILE A 221 22.20 -12.74 10.77
N GLU A 222 22.19 -13.07 12.06
CA GLU A 222 22.74 -14.33 12.60
C GLU A 222 21.97 -15.54 12.10
N LEU A 223 20.62 -15.48 12.08
CA LEU A 223 19.78 -16.53 11.52
C LEU A 223 20.12 -16.77 10.04
N ALA A 224 20.24 -15.72 9.25
CA ALA A 224 20.57 -15.83 7.85
C ALA A 224 22.00 -16.36 7.62
N ARG A 225 22.96 -16.05 8.49
CA ARG A 225 24.32 -16.64 8.48
C ARG A 225 24.31 -18.15 8.78
N SER A 226 23.40 -18.61 9.63
CA SER A 226 23.27 -20.03 9.99
C SER A 226 22.68 -20.90 8.86
N ILE A 227 22.01 -20.29 7.89
CA ILE A 227 21.37 -20.97 6.76
C ILE A 227 22.28 -20.91 5.54
N PRO A 228 22.83 -22.05 5.05
CA PRO A 228 23.82 -22.04 3.97
C PRO A 228 23.39 -21.28 2.71
N GLN A 229 22.11 -21.37 2.34
CA GLN A 229 21.54 -20.70 1.18
C GLN A 229 21.60 -19.17 1.27
N PHE A 230 21.50 -18.60 2.48
CA PHE A 230 21.53 -17.16 2.74
C PHE A 230 22.93 -16.67 3.10
N ALA A 231 23.76 -17.48 3.77
CA ALA A 231 25.10 -17.12 4.19
C ALA A 231 25.97 -16.60 3.05
N GLU A 232 25.95 -17.29 1.90
CA GLU A 232 26.72 -16.89 0.72
C GLU A 232 26.22 -15.57 0.08
N LYS A 233 24.94 -15.27 0.23
CA LYS A 233 24.38 -13.99 -0.22
C LYS A 233 24.79 -12.86 0.71
N LEU A 234 24.70 -13.08 2.03
CA LEU A 234 25.06 -12.10 3.05
C LEU A 234 26.52 -11.63 2.93
N LYS A 235 27.45 -12.53 2.68
CA LYS A 235 28.88 -12.21 2.48
C LYS A 235 29.14 -11.15 1.41
N LYS A 236 28.20 -10.95 0.49
CA LYS A 236 28.35 -9.98 -0.62
C LYS A 236 28.06 -8.54 -0.20
N PHE A 237 27.29 -8.33 0.88
CA PHE A 237 26.83 -6.99 1.26
C PHE A 237 26.87 -6.69 2.76
N VAL A 238 27.02 -7.70 3.63
CA VAL A 238 27.22 -7.48 5.06
C VAL A 238 28.71 -7.51 5.37
N MET A 239 29.24 -6.39 5.84
CA MET A 239 30.62 -6.22 6.24
C MET A 239 30.74 -6.16 7.76
N GLY A 240 31.72 -6.90 8.32
CA GLY A 240 31.93 -6.94 9.77
C GLY A 240 30.81 -7.60 10.54
N GLU A 241 30.59 -7.11 11.78
CA GLU A 241 29.61 -7.63 12.71
C GLU A 241 28.63 -6.50 13.15
N PRO A 242 27.82 -5.98 12.22
CA PRO A 242 26.85 -4.94 12.57
C PRO A 242 25.76 -5.49 13.49
N ASP A 243 25.25 -4.63 14.37
CA ASP A 243 24.07 -4.95 15.18
C ASP A 243 22.78 -4.84 14.36
N SER A 244 22.77 -3.96 13.36
CA SER A 244 21.64 -3.81 12.45
C SER A 244 22.07 -3.21 11.12
N LEU A 245 21.20 -3.38 10.12
CA LEU A 245 21.33 -2.82 8.79
C LEU A 245 20.07 -2.03 8.45
N LEU A 246 20.23 -0.94 7.69
CA LEU A 246 19.13 -0.37 6.91
C LEU A 246 19.39 -0.62 5.42
N LEU A 247 18.44 -1.25 4.76
CA LEU A 247 18.42 -1.47 3.33
C LEU A 247 17.62 -0.34 2.69
N VAL A 248 18.30 0.54 1.96
CA VAL A 248 17.71 1.75 1.36
C VAL A 248 17.62 1.58 -0.14
N GLU A 249 16.41 1.41 -0.67
CA GLU A 249 16.15 1.17 -2.10
C GLU A 249 15.81 2.48 -2.81
N PHE A 250 16.41 2.69 -3.99
CA PHE A 250 15.98 3.72 -4.93
C PHE A 250 15.71 3.09 -6.29
N THR A 251 14.64 3.51 -6.95
CA THR A 251 14.28 3.05 -8.30
C THR A 251 14.04 4.21 -9.25
N GLY A 252 14.19 3.96 -10.56
CA GLY A 252 13.95 5.00 -11.58
C GLY A 252 14.25 4.50 -13.00
N GLU A 253 14.08 5.41 -13.97
CA GLU A 253 14.26 5.09 -15.38
C GLU A 253 15.74 5.19 -15.83
N GLU A 254 16.54 5.98 -15.13
CA GLU A 254 17.95 6.19 -15.45
C GLU A 254 18.87 5.83 -14.28
N LEU A 255 19.98 5.14 -14.57
CA LEU A 255 20.92 4.68 -13.55
C LEU A 255 21.73 5.83 -12.92
N LYS A 256 22.09 6.85 -13.69
CA LYS A 256 22.95 7.95 -13.24
C LYS A 256 22.36 8.75 -12.05
N PRO A 257 21.09 9.17 -12.08
CA PRO A 257 20.45 9.82 -10.91
C PRO A 257 20.42 8.90 -9.69
N LEU A 258 20.21 7.60 -9.86
CA LEU A 258 20.19 6.65 -8.76
C LEU A 258 21.59 6.48 -8.12
N GLN A 259 22.65 6.50 -8.93
CA GLN A 259 24.04 6.50 -8.42
C GLN A 259 24.36 7.78 -7.63
N ALA A 260 23.82 8.94 -8.06
CA ALA A 260 23.94 10.18 -7.30
C ALA A 260 23.26 10.06 -5.93
N LYS A 261 22.04 9.51 -5.86
CA LYS A 261 21.35 9.25 -4.59
C LYS A 261 22.14 8.31 -3.66
N LEU A 262 22.77 7.27 -4.19
CA LEU A 262 23.66 6.42 -3.38
C LEU A 262 24.88 7.19 -2.85
N SER A 263 25.41 8.14 -3.62
CA SER A 263 26.52 8.98 -3.19
C SER A 263 26.07 9.96 -2.08
N GLU A 264 24.89 10.53 -2.19
CA GLU A 264 24.26 11.36 -1.15
C GLU A 264 24.00 10.56 0.13
N LEU A 265 23.45 9.33 -0.01
CA LEU A 265 23.24 8.41 1.10
C LEU A 265 24.57 8.10 1.82
N LYS A 266 25.63 7.80 1.06
CA LYS A 266 26.96 7.56 1.62
C LYS A 266 27.51 8.77 2.36
N ALA A 267 27.37 9.97 1.81
CA ALA A 267 27.81 11.20 2.46
C ALA A 267 27.04 11.47 3.76
N MET A 268 25.72 11.24 3.74
CA MET A 268 24.88 11.36 4.95
C MET A 268 25.32 10.37 6.03
N MET A 269 25.54 9.09 5.70
CA MET A 269 26.00 8.05 6.63
C MET A 269 27.37 8.34 7.26
N VAL A 270 28.22 9.12 6.60
CA VAL A 270 29.52 9.56 7.16
C VAL A 270 29.33 10.72 8.15
N SER A 271 28.25 11.49 8.01
CA SER A 271 27.98 12.67 8.85
C SER A 271 27.13 12.35 10.09
N LEU A 272 26.45 11.22 10.10
CA LEU A 272 25.68 10.70 11.23
C LEU A 272 26.56 9.91 12.19
#